data_6d53e2d7d9c84d5300dffe44d0178bd2
#
_entry.id   6d53e2d7d9c84d5300dffe44d0178bd2
#
_cell.length_a   1.000
_cell.length_b   1.000
_cell.length_c   1.000
_cell.angle_alpha   90.00
_cell.angle_beta   90.00
_cell.angle_gamma   90.00
#
_symmetry.space_group_name_H-M   'P 1'
#
loop_
_entity.id
_entity.type
_entity.pdbx_description
1 polymer ?
#
loop_
_entity_poly.entity_id
_entity_poly.type
_entity_poly.pdbx_seq_one_letter_code
_entity_poly.pdbx_strand_id
1 'polypeptide(L)'
;MIKKYKINWIIPFFALASSQSFAQGIILNHADLRTDLNWLNQQGVIQISTSTWPLSGDEIQRALSNANVTTTTQQKVIQAVRQSLDAENEFLKVEAFAETDPKTIPQAFGDDQKSQYAIAAEFNAGGQNWDARLKVKGEKDPQIDNDQDVNVEGSYLAGKLWNQWVIAGQIPTYWGAGHDGSLIRGDASRPVYGVTVQRAEQNAFESKWLSWIGPWQYQAFAGQLDDYKAIPDTKLLGLRLTVQPLPYLELGASRTFQIDGEGQPGSAKAYWNAFIGKDNECADSSCTGEGNASNQLAGFDARLNLNSLLSVPASLYAQYVGEDEAGGLPAKKMYLAGIDYSANYKNMPYQVYAEWADTTTNGNAEGISYNHHIYTDGYYQHG
;
A
#
# COMPACT_ATOMS: atom_id res chain seq x y z
N MET A 1 24.25 2.54 -31.51
CA MET A 1 24.01 3.98 -31.70
C MET A 1 23.49 4.51 -30.36
N ILE A 2 24.35 5.12 -29.56
CA ILE A 2 24.00 5.50 -28.17
C ILE A 2 23.27 6.85 -28.22
N LYS A 3 21.99 6.86 -27.91
CA LYS A 3 21.21 8.10 -27.73
C LYS A 3 21.55 8.70 -26.37
N LYS A 4 22.30 9.80 -26.39
CA LYS A 4 22.57 10.61 -25.20
C LYS A 4 21.32 11.46 -24.87
N TYR A 5 20.62 11.11 -23.82
CA TYR A 5 19.62 11.98 -23.21
C TYR A 5 20.33 13.00 -22.31
N LYS A 6 20.17 14.28 -22.62
CA LYS A 6 20.58 15.38 -21.74
C LYS A 6 19.45 15.63 -20.76
N ILE A 7 19.58 15.12 -19.54
CA ILE A 7 18.72 15.50 -18.44
C ILE A 7 19.29 16.78 -17.83
N ASN A 8 18.62 17.90 -18.05
CA ASN A 8 18.94 19.17 -17.38
C ASN A 8 18.29 19.14 -15.99
N TRP A 9 19.05 18.78 -14.98
CA TRP A 9 18.63 18.88 -13.58
C TRP A 9 18.69 20.36 -13.14
N ILE A 10 17.53 20.97 -12.91
CA ILE A 10 17.42 22.18 -12.10
C ILE A 10 17.24 21.68 -10.65
N ILE A 11 18.31 21.74 -9.87
CA ILE A 11 18.26 21.51 -8.42
C ILE A 11 17.90 22.86 -7.78
N PRO A 12 16.71 23.05 -7.22
CA PRO A 12 16.47 24.18 -6.33
C PRO A 12 17.12 23.89 -4.98
N PHE A 13 18.10 24.67 -4.63
CA PHE A 13 18.72 24.69 -3.31
C PHE A 13 17.68 25.21 -2.30
N PHE A 14 17.06 24.33 -1.52
CA PHE A 14 16.26 24.73 -0.36
C PHE A 14 17.16 24.80 0.87
N ALA A 15 17.63 26.01 1.20
CA ALA A 15 18.16 26.31 2.53
C ALA A 15 17.01 26.86 3.36
N LEU A 16 16.44 26.06 4.24
CA LEU A 16 15.58 26.54 5.32
C LEU A 16 15.82 25.71 6.57
N ALA A 17 16.72 26.22 7.42
CA ALA A 17 16.79 25.82 8.79
C ALA A 17 15.72 26.60 9.58
N SER A 18 14.68 25.93 10.03
CA SER A 18 13.90 26.38 11.21
C SER A 18 13.42 25.14 11.93
N SER A 19 13.87 25.00 13.16
CA SER A 19 13.39 24.01 14.12
C SER A 19 11.92 24.26 14.44
N GLN A 20 11.03 23.68 13.66
CA GLN A 20 9.63 23.54 14.01
C GLN A 20 9.34 22.03 14.11
N SER A 21 8.54 21.64 15.09
CA SER A 21 8.04 20.28 15.17
C SER A 21 7.36 19.95 13.83
N PHE A 22 8.03 19.15 13.04
CA PHE A 22 7.50 18.72 11.76
C PHE A 22 6.22 17.91 12.02
N ALA A 23 5.12 18.34 11.44
CA ALA A 23 3.98 17.47 11.32
C ALA A 23 4.43 16.33 10.39
N GLN A 24 4.29 15.13 10.88
CA GLN A 24 4.64 13.93 10.15
C GLN A 24 3.68 13.81 8.98
N GLY A 25 4.21 13.80 7.77
CA GLY A 25 3.42 13.76 6.56
C GLY A 25 2.96 12.35 6.20
N ILE A 26 3.68 11.71 5.29
CA ILE A 26 3.35 10.39 4.77
C ILE A 26 4.36 9.37 5.28
N ILE A 27 3.86 8.33 5.94
CA ILE A 27 4.65 7.20 6.41
C ILE A 27 4.51 6.06 5.41
N LEU A 28 5.58 5.74 4.72
CA LEU A 28 5.62 4.61 3.80
C LEU A 28 5.57 3.27 4.56
N ASN A 29 5.52 2.15 3.84
CA ASN A 29 5.44 0.82 4.44
C ASN A 29 6.60 0.58 5.42
N HIS A 30 6.28 0.48 6.71
CA HIS A 30 7.24 0.35 7.81
C HIS A 30 6.81 -0.77 8.75
N ALA A 31 7.49 -1.90 8.71
CA ALA A 31 7.09 -3.14 9.38
C ALA A 31 6.99 -3.01 10.90
N ASP A 32 8.02 -2.48 11.54
CA ASP A 32 8.05 -2.34 13.01
C ASP A 32 6.96 -1.39 13.50
N LEU A 33 6.78 -0.26 12.82
CA LEU A 33 5.73 0.70 13.16
C LEU A 33 4.33 0.08 13.03
N ARG A 34 4.07 -0.67 11.96
CA ARG A 34 2.80 -1.39 11.78
C ARG A 34 2.57 -2.41 12.89
N THR A 35 3.61 -3.14 13.26
CA THR A 35 3.58 -4.12 14.35
C THR A 35 3.23 -3.46 15.67
N ASP A 36 3.87 -2.34 16.02
CA ASP A 36 3.61 -1.59 17.23
C ASP A 36 2.20 -0.99 17.26
N LEU A 37 1.73 -0.41 16.14
CA LEU A 37 0.37 0.11 16.02
C LEU A 37 -0.68 -1.02 16.15
N ASN A 38 -0.45 -2.16 15.53
CA ASN A 38 -1.31 -3.34 15.66
C ASN A 38 -1.34 -3.85 17.10
N TRP A 39 -0.18 -3.93 17.76
CA TRP A 39 -0.07 -4.32 19.16
C TRP A 39 -0.91 -3.41 20.06
N LEU A 40 -0.77 -2.08 19.92
CA LEU A 40 -1.54 -1.10 20.69
C LEU A 40 -3.04 -1.20 20.41
N ASN A 41 -3.43 -1.40 19.16
CA ASN A 41 -4.82 -1.57 18.75
C ASN A 41 -5.44 -2.84 19.35
N GLN A 42 -4.73 -3.97 19.32
CA GLN A 42 -5.17 -5.25 19.91
C GLN A 42 -5.21 -5.20 21.44
N GLN A 43 -4.37 -4.40 22.08
CA GLN A 43 -4.43 -4.14 23.52
C GLN A 43 -5.56 -3.16 23.90
N GLY A 44 -6.29 -2.60 22.94
CA GLY A 44 -7.37 -1.63 23.18
C GLY A 44 -6.84 -0.26 23.64
N VAL A 45 -5.56 0.05 23.38
CA VAL A 45 -4.92 1.32 23.77
C VAL A 45 -5.27 2.44 22.80
N ILE A 46 -5.27 2.14 21.50
CA ILE A 46 -5.61 3.06 20.41
C ILE A 46 -6.63 2.42 19.48
N GLN A 47 -7.26 3.24 18.62
CA GLN A 47 -8.08 2.78 17.50
C GLN A 47 -7.54 3.38 16.20
N ILE A 48 -7.03 2.52 15.33
CA ILE A 48 -6.45 2.89 14.04
C ILE A 48 -6.58 1.72 13.06
N SER A 49 -6.88 2.01 11.78
CA SER A 49 -6.75 1.03 10.71
C SER A 49 -5.31 1.04 10.18
N THR A 50 -4.72 -0.13 10.08
CA THR A 50 -3.38 -0.35 9.53
C THR A 50 -3.41 -1.24 8.29
N SER A 51 -4.57 -1.38 7.66
CA SER A 51 -4.76 -2.22 6.46
C SER A 51 -4.61 -1.44 5.15
N THR A 52 -4.34 -0.13 5.20
CA THR A 52 -4.12 0.73 4.03
C THR A 52 -2.85 1.56 4.23
N TRP A 53 -1.85 1.33 3.39
CA TRP A 53 -0.57 2.04 3.39
C TRP A 53 -0.27 2.66 2.02
N PRO A 54 0.46 3.80 1.98
CA PRO A 54 1.07 4.53 3.09
C PRO A 54 0.05 5.07 4.09
N LEU A 55 0.49 5.23 5.34
CA LEU A 55 -0.34 5.77 6.41
C LEU A 55 0.00 7.25 6.63
N SER A 56 -1.01 8.05 6.99
CA SER A 56 -0.78 9.45 7.35
C SER A 56 -0.25 9.55 8.79
N GLY A 57 0.79 10.35 8.99
CA GLY A 57 1.28 10.72 10.31
C GLY A 57 0.21 11.45 11.15
N ASP A 58 -0.66 12.25 10.50
CA ASP A 58 -1.80 12.89 11.18
C ASP A 58 -2.69 11.85 11.88
N GLU A 59 -2.97 10.74 11.19
CA GLU A 59 -3.79 9.66 11.75
C GLU A 59 -3.13 8.97 12.93
N ILE A 60 -1.83 8.71 12.85
CA ILE A 60 -1.09 8.12 13.97
C ILE A 60 -1.10 9.06 15.17
N GLN A 61 -0.89 10.37 14.96
CA GLN A 61 -0.96 11.36 16.02
C GLN A 61 -2.36 11.46 16.64
N ARG A 62 -3.41 11.42 15.81
CA ARG A 62 -4.80 11.38 16.28
C ARG A 62 -5.05 10.16 17.18
N ALA A 63 -4.61 8.98 16.73
CA ALA A 63 -4.75 7.74 17.50
C ALA A 63 -3.98 7.78 18.83
N LEU A 64 -2.74 8.26 18.82
CA LEU A 64 -1.91 8.40 20.03
C LEU A 64 -2.46 9.46 20.99
N SER A 65 -3.08 10.54 20.50
CA SER A 65 -3.69 11.59 21.34
C SER A 65 -4.91 11.08 22.11
N ASN A 66 -5.57 10.06 21.60
CA ASN A 66 -6.72 9.40 22.21
C ASN A 66 -6.36 8.09 22.94
N ALA A 67 -5.07 7.81 23.14
CA ALA A 67 -4.61 6.55 23.71
C ALA A 67 -5.02 6.39 25.19
N ASN A 68 -5.58 5.22 25.54
CA ASN A 68 -5.90 4.84 26.90
C ASN A 68 -4.80 3.92 27.47
N VAL A 69 -3.82 4.50 28.12
CA VAL A 69 -2.62 3.80 28.62
C VAL A 69 -2.79 3.39 30.07
N THR A 70 -2.67 2.11 30.35
CA THR A 70 -2.84 1.54 31.70
C THR A 70 -1.60 0.81 32.23
N THR A 71 -0.64 0.46 31.37
CA THR A 71 0.55 -0.32 31.76
C THR A 71 1.85 0.32 31.28
N THR A 72 2.96 -0.01 31.95
CA THR A 72 4.30 0.42 31.56
C THR A 72 4.70 -0.14 30.18
N THR A 73 4.25 -1.34 29.82
CA THR A 73 4.53 -1.93 28.51
C THR A 73 3.86 -1.12 27.40
N GLN A 74 2.61 -0.70 27.59
CA GLN A 74 1.91 0.17 26.66
C GLN A 74 2.62 1.51 26.47
N GLN A 75 3.13 2.09 27.55
CA GLN A 75 3.94 3.33 27.48
C GLN A 75 5.21 3.14 26.65
N LYS A 76 5.90 2.01 26.81
CA LYS A 76 7.10 1.67 26.02
C LYS A 76 6.79 1.54 24.54
N VAL A 77 5.69 0.87 24.18
CA VAL A 77 5.30 0.72 22.76
C VAL A 77 4.90 2.07 22.16
N ILE A 78 4.16 2.91 22.88
CA ILE A 78 3.88 4.29 22.43
C ILE A 78 5.18 5.09 22.22
N GLN A 79 6.16 4.92 23.11
CA GLN A 79 7.46 5.56 22.94
C GLN A 79 8.19 5.04 21.71
N ALA A 80 8.14 3.73 21.44
CA ALA A 80 8.70 3.14 20.22
C ALA A 80 8.04 3.69 18.95
N VAL A 81 6.71 3.79 18.93
CA VAL A 81 5.97 4.44 17.82
C VAL A 81 6.47 5.87 17.59
N ARG A 82 6.59 6.68 18.66
CA ARG A 82 7.09 8.06 18.53
C ARG A 82 8.53 8.11 18.01
N GLN A 83 9.41 7.22 18.50
CA GLN A 83 10.79 7.13 18.01
C GLN A 83 10.85 6.74 16.53
N SER A 84 10.00 5.80 16.06
CA SER A 84 9.89 5.47 14.64
C SER A 84 9.44 6.68 13.81
N LEU A 85 8.47 7.43 14.30
CA LEU A 85 8.01 8.65 13.63
C LEU A 85 9.09 9.75 13.60
N ASP A 86 9.84 9.92 14.67
CA ASP A 86 10.96 10.88 14.72
C ASP A 86 12.07 10.48 13.73
N ALA A 87 12.35 9.17 13.63
CA ALA A 87 13.32 8.63 12.68
C ALA A 87 12.87 8.82 11.23
N GLU A 88 11.56 8.74 10.94
CA GLU A 88 11.04 9.05 9.60
C GLU A 88 11.24 10.51 9.19
N ASN A 89 11.37 11.43 10.15
CA ASN A 89 11.61 12.85 9.92
C ASN A 89 13.11 13.25 9.87
N GLU A 90 14.04 12.31 10.00
CA GLU A 90 15.46 12.61 9.86
C GLU A 90 15.76 13.13 8.44
N PHE A 91 16.47 14.26 8.36
CA PHE A 91 16.77 14.92 7.08
C PHE A 91 17.55 14.03 6.13
N LEU A 92 18.48 13.23 6.62
CA LEU A 92 19.33 12.35 5.83
C LEU A 92 19.38 10.97 6.46
N LYS A 93 19.02 9.96 5.68
CA LYS A 93 19.26 8.55 6.01
C LYS A 93 20.15 7.93 4.95
N VAL A 94 21.02 7.04 5.35
CA VAL A 94 21.85 6.23 4.44
C VAL A 94 21.69 4.78 4.82
N GLU A 95 21.37 3.95 3.84
CA GLU A 95 21.15 2.52 4.01
C GLU A 95 22.12 1.74 3.12
N ALA A 96 22.59 0.60 3.59
CA ALA A 96 23.33 -0.35 2.80
C ALA A 96 22.82 -1.76 3.12
N PHE A 97 22.58 -2.55 2.10
CA PHE A 97 22.05 -3.90 2.19
C PHE A 97 22.91 -4.87 1.40
N ALA A 98 23.09 -6.06 1.94
CA ALA A 98 23.74 -7.17 1.25
C ALA A 98 23.16 -8.50 1.74
N GLU A 99 22.80 -9.36 0.82
CA GLU A 99 22.25 -10.69 1.07
C GLU A 99 23.03 -11.73 0.28
N THR A 100 23.29 -12.89 0.89
CA THR A 100 24.07 -13.95 0.24
C THR A 100 23.20 -14.92 -0.57
N ASP A 101 21.92 -14.99 -0.26
CA ASP A 101 20.94 -15.86 -0.91
C ASP A 101 19.65 -15.10 -1.15
N PRO A 102 19.32 -14.74 -2.39
CA PRO A 102 18.16 -13.92 -2.68
C PRO A 102 16.85 -14.64 -2.30
N LYS A 103 15.95 -13.89 -1.72
CA LYS A 103 14.61 -14.38 -1.34
C LYS A 103 13.84 -14.84 -2.58
N THR A 104 13.28 -16.04 -2.52
CA THR A 104 12.45 -16.61 -3.60
C THR A 104 10.95 -16.53 -3.31
N ILE A 105 10.57 -16.07 -2.12
CA ILE A 105 9.18 -15.95 -1.66
C ILE A 105 8.71 -14.50 -1.74
N PRO A 106 7.39 -14.24 -1.84
CA PRO A 106 6.85 -12.90 -1.77
C PRO A 106 7.36 -12.15 -0.53
N GLN A 107 7.64 -10.87 -0.72
CA GLN A 107 8.17 -10.03 0.35
C GLN A 107 7.06 -9.66 1.33
N ALA A 108 7.40 -9.72 2.62
CA ALA A 108 6.51 -9.33 3.69
C ALA A 108 6.28 -7.80 3.68
N PHE A 109 5.27 -7.36 4.43
CA PHE A 109 4.96 -5.95 4.57
C PHE A 109 6.18 -5.16 5.08
N GLY A 110 6.52 -4.10 4.36
CA GLY A 110 7.63 -3.21 4.68
C GLY A 110 9.01 -3.74 4.23
N ASP A 111 9.07 -4.87 3.55
CA ASP A 111 10.29 -5.36 2.93
C ASP A 111 10.52 -4.62 1.60
N ASP A 112 11.43 -3.67 1.61
CA ASP A 112 11.78 -2.86 0.43
C ASP A 112 13.03 -3.36 -0.32
N GLN A 113 13.63 -4.47 0.14
CA GLN A 113 14.82 -5.05 -0.48
C GLN A 113 14.43 -5.93 -1.66
N LYS A 114 14.70 -5.41 -2.86
CA LYS A 114 14.34 -6.03 -4.15
C LYS A 114 15.56 -6.47 -4.96
N SER A 115 16.73 -6.48 -4.33
CA SER A 115 18.02 -6.83 -4.94
C SER A 115 18.95 -7.46 -3.92
N GLN A 116 19.93 -8.22 -4.38
CA GLN A 116 20.92 -8.85 -3.51
C GLN A 116 21.82 -7.82 -2.81
N TYR A 117 22.14 -6.72 -3.51
CA TYR A 117 22.95 -5.63 -2.96
C TYR A 117 22.24 -4.29 -3.25
N ALA A 118 22.21 -3.43 -2.26
CA ALA A 118 21.68 -2.08 -2.41
C ALA A 118 22.43 -1.07 -1.54
N ILE A 119 22.49 0.15 -2.03
CA ILE A 119 22.89 1.32 -1.25
C ILE A 119 21.92 2.44 -1.57
N ALA A 120 21.43 3.12 -0.54
CA ALA A 120 20.49 4.23 -0.72
C ALA A 120 20.87 5.43 0.15
N ALA A 121 20.56 6.62 -0.39
CA ALA A 121 20.54 7.87 0.36
C ALA A 121 19.14 8.48 0.24
N GLU A 122 18.57 8.87 1.37
CA GLU A 122 17.23 9.42 1.49
C GLU A 122 17.31 10.80 2.14
N PHE A 123 16.64 11.80 1.54
CA PHE A 123 16.53 13.15 2.03
C PHE A 123 15.06 13.46 2.28
N ASN A 124 14.74 13.85 3.51
CA ASN A 124 13.39 14.14 3.96
C ASN A 124 13.25 15.62 4.33
N ALA A 125 12.14 16.23 3.95
CA ALA A 125 11.76 17.56 4.36
C ALA A 125 10.25 17.69 4.39
N GLY A 126 9.70 18.38 5.39
CA GLY A 126 8.25 18.50 5.52
C GLY A 126 7.82 19.68 6.38
N GLY A 127 6.50 19.86 6.44
CA GLY A 127 5.81 20.87 7.22
C GLY A 127 4.38 20.44 7.51
N GLN A 128 3.56 21.32 8.07
CA GLN A 128 2.18 20.97 8.46
C GLN A 128 1.29 20.52 7.29
N ASN A 129 1.52 21.07 6.08
CA ASN A 129 0.67 20.83 4.93
C ASN A 129 1.44 20.36 3.69
N TRP A 130 2.68 19.98 3.84
CA TRP A 130 3.49 19.44 2.76
C TRP A 130 4.53 18.47 3.30
N ASP A 131 4.94 17.54 2.46
CA ASP A 131 5.96 16.53 2.78
C ASP A 131 6.68 16.14 1.49
N ALA A 132 7.98 15.89 1.59
CA ALA A 132 8.81 15.53 0.46
C ALA A 132 9.90 14.56 0.87
N ARG A 133 10.09 13.54 0.06
CA ARG A 133 11.18 12.56 0.19
C ARG A 133 11.87 12.38 -1.15
N LEU A 134 13.19 12.43 -1.13
CA LEU A 134 14.02 12.04 -2.25
C LEU A 134 14.90 10.87 -1.82
N LYS A 135 14.61 9.66 -2.31
CA LYS A 135 15.43 8.45 -2.11
C LYS A 135 16.11 8.12 -3.43
N VAL A 136 17.43 7.98 -3.41
CA VAL A 136 18.23 7.49 -4.53
C VAL A 136 18.84 6.18 -4.12
N LYS A 137 18.54 5.11 -4.84
CA LYS A 137 18.93 3.74 -4.53
C LYS A 137 19.71 3.15 -5.71
N GLY A 138 20.93 2.70 -5.47
CA GLY A 138 21.72 1.88 -6.39
C GLY A 138 21.54 0.42 -6.04
N GLU A 139 21.20 -0.41 -7.02
CA GLU A 139 20.93 -1.84 -6.86
C GLU A 139 21.83 -2.67 -7.75
N LYS A 140 22.12 -3.88 -7.29
CA LYS A 140 22.83 -4.90 -8.06
C LYS A 140 22.20 -6.27 -7.80
N ASP A 141 22.14 -7.08 -8.87
CA ASP A 141 21.53 -8.41 -8.87
C ASP A 141 20.06 -8.34 -8.37
N PRO A 142 19.15 -7.69 -9.12
CA PRO A 142 17.76 -7.48 -8.73
C PRO A 142 17.00 -8.82 -8.70
N GLN A 143 16.20 -9.02 -7.66
CA GLN A 143 15.28 -10.15 -7.51
C GLN A 143 13.93 -9.88 -8.21
N ILE A 144 13.51 -8.62 -8.19
CA ILE A 144 12.41 -8.10 -9.00
C ILE A 144 13.04 -7.23 -10.07
N ASP A 145 12.77 -7.55 -11.32
CA ASP A 145 13.41 -6.94 -12.47
C ASP A 145 13.34 -5.42 -12.47
N ASN A 146 14.37 -4.77 -12.97
CA ASN A 146 14.48 -3.33 -13.07
C ASN A 146 15.45 -2.98 -14.20
N ASP A 147 15.01 -2.19 -15.15
CA ASP A 147 15.85 -1.76 -16.28
C ASP A 147 17.01 -0.83 -15.89
N GLN A 148 17.04 -0.36 -14.63
CA GLN A 148 17.99 0.65 -14.16
C GLN A 148 18.70 0.19 -12.90
N ASP A 149 20.04 0.26 -12.92
CA ASP A 149 20.88 0.02 -11.73
C ASP A 149 20.68 1.09 -10.63
N VAL A 150 20.10 2.25 -10.98
CA VAL A 150 19.80 3.35 -10.05
C VAL A 150 18.36 3.77 -10.22
N ASN A 151 17.61 3.77 -9.13
CA ASN A 151 16.20 4.15 -9.10
C ASN A 151 15.90 5.18 -8.00
N VAL A 152 14.67 5.70 -8.01
CA VAL A 152 14.17 6.68 -7.06
C VAL A 152 12.91 6.19 -6.32
N GLU A 153 12.77 4.88 -6.20
CA GLU A 153 11.67 4.25 -5.48
C GLU A 153 11.57 4.76 -4.04
N GLY A 154 10.38 5.11 -3.61
CA GLY A 154 10.13 5.74 -2.32
C GLY A 154 10.19 7.27 -2.35
N SER A 155 10.52 7.89 -3.50
CA SER A 155 10.53 9.36 -3.63
C SER A 155 9.14 9.91 -3.92
N TYR A 156 8.81 11.05 -3.29
CA TYR A 156 7.54 11.73 -3.49
C TYR A 156 7.59 13.21 -3.10
N LEU A 157 6.60 13.94 -3.59
CA LEU A 157 6.19 15.26 -3.11
C LEU A 157 4.71 15.18 -2.75
N ALA A 158 4.34 15.62 -1.56
CA ALA A 158 2.96 15.57 -1.06
C ALA A 158 2.50 16.94 -0.56
N GLY A 159 1.22 17.23 -0.77
CA GLY A 159 0.54 18.40 -0.24
C GLY A 159 -0.76 18.00 0.45
N LYS A 160 -1.04 18.61 1.61
CA LYS A 160 -2.29 18.41 2.36
C LYS A 160 -3.25 19.56 2.08
N LEU A 161 -4.44 19.20 1.63
CA LEU A 161 -5.54 20.13 1.42
C LEU A 161 -6.75 19.63 2.21
N TRP A 162 -7.20 20.39 3.19
CA TRP A 162 -8.22 19.95 4.17
C TRP A 162 -7.77 18.64 4.84
N ASN A 163 -8.63 17.64 4.86
CA ASN A 163 -8.31 16.29 5.36
C ASN A 163 -7.88 15.32 4.24
N GLN A 164 -7.13 15.81 3.23
CA GLN A 164 -6.67 15.01 2.10
C GLN A 164 -5.19 15.25 1.85
N TRP A 165 -4.43 14.18 1.69
CA TRP A 165 -3.09 14.19 1.13
C TRP A 165 -3.17 13.89 -0.37
N VAL A 166 -2.49 14.70 -1.16
CA VAL A 166 -2.22 14.45 -2.59
C VAL A 166 -0.72 14.21 -2.71
N ILE A 167 -0.34 13.04 -3.18
CA ILE A 167 1.03 12.55 -3.20
C ILE A 167 1.40 12.27 -4.65
N ALA A 168 2.44 12.89 -5.16
CA ALA A 168 2.99 12.62 -6.48
C ALA A 168 4.38 12.00 -6.35
N GLY A 169 4.59 10.81 -6.88
CA GLY A 169 5.87 10.11 -6.77
C GLY A 169 5.78 8.62 -7.07
N GLN A 170 6.80 7.90 -6.64
CA GLN A 170 6.93 6.46 -6.80
C GLN A 170 6.90 5.79 -5.41
N ILE A 171 5.71 5.64 -4.84
CA ILE A 171 5.53 5.17 -3.46
C ILE A 171 4.97 3.75 -3.40
N PRO A 172 5.42 2.91 -2.45
CA PRO A 172 4.81 1.61 -2.21
C PRO A 172 3.38 1.79 -1.69
N THR A 173 2.51 0.87 -2.08
CA THR A 173 1.13 0.80 -1.58
C THR A 173 0.83 -0.61 -1.12
N TYR A 174 0.21 -0.75 0.07
CA TYR A 174 -0.17 -2.04 0.61
C TYR A 174 -1.62 -2.02 1.08
N TRP A 175 -2.43 -3.01 0.63
CA TRP A 175 -3.86 -3.08 0.89
C TRP A 175 -4.27 -4.44 1.45
N GLY A 176 -4.57 -4.48 2.73
CA GLY A 176 -4.98 -5.68 3.44
C GLY A 176 -4.34 -5.80 4.81
N ALA A 177 -4.84 -6.74 5.59
CA ALA A 177 -4.37 -6.99 6.94
C ALA A 177 -3.22 -8.01 7.02
N GLY A 178 -2.89 -8.70 5.92
CA GLY A 178 -1.86 -9.73 5.86
C GLY A 178 -0.46 -9.21 6.22
N HIS A 179 0.39 -10.09 6.75
CA HIS A 179 1.77 -9.81 7.14
C HIS A 179 2.76 -10.19 6.03
N ASP A 180 2.60 -11.39 5.44
CA ASP A 180 3.52 -11.94 4.45
C ASP A 180 3.11 -11.62 3.01
N GLY A 181 1.98 -10.95 2.82
CA GLY A 181 1.51 -10.54 1.52
C GLY A 181 0.13 -9.92 1.51
N SER A 182 -0.26 -9.43 0.36
CA SER A 182 -1.61 -8.96 0.04
C SER A 182 -1.99 -9.45 -1.35
N LEU A 183 -3.24 -9.86 -1.50
CA LEU A 183 -3.74 -10.43 -2.77
C LEU A 183 -3.96 -9.38 -3.86
N ILE A 184 -3.97 -8.08 -3.55
CA ILE A 184 -4.29 -7.03 -4.51
C ILE A 184 -3.20 -5.96 -4.65
N ARG A 185 -2.60 -5.50 -3.56
CA ARG A 185 -1.47 -4.56 -3.55
C ARG A 185 -0.55 -4.89 -2.38
N GLY A 186 0.71 -5.18 -2.67
CA GLY A 186 1.70 -5.57 -1.68
C GLY A 186 3.11 -5.14 -2.08
N ASP A 187 4.08 -5.52 -1.28
CA ASP A 187 5.49 -5.15 -1.47
C ASP A 187 6.26 -6.13 -2.39
N ALA A 188 5.58 -7.17 -2.90
CA ALA A 188 6.14 -8.12 -3.87
C ALA A 188 6.36 -7.52 -5.27
N SER A 189 6.08 -6.25 -5.45
CA SER A 189 6.28 -5.51 -6.70
C SER A 189 7.03 -4.21 -6.47
N ARG A 190 7.53 -3.60 -7.55
CA ARG A 190 8.11 -2.26 -7.47
C ARG A 190 7.01 -1.20 -7.45
N PRO A 191 7.23 -0.07 -6.76
CA PRO A 191 6.28 1.04 -6.76
C PRO A 191 6.07 1.63 -8.16
N VAL A 192 4.85 2.07 -8.44
CA VAL A 192 4.45 2.69 -9.71
C VAL A 192 4.62 4.21 -9.64
N TYR A 193 5.09 4.84 -10.70
CA TYR A 193 5.05 6.31 -10.83
C TYR A 193 3.62 6.79 -10.94
N GLY A 194 3.22 7.75 -10.11
CA GLY A 194 1.86 8.25 -10.19
C GLY A 194 1.47 9.27 -9.15
N VAL A 195 0.17 9.43 -9.02
CA VAL A 195 -0.46 10.29 -8.03
C VAL A 195 -1.38 9.46 -7.15
N THR A 196 -1.23 9.64 -5.85
CA THR A 196 -2.10 9.03 -4.84
C THR A 196 -2.85 10.11 -4.07
N VAL A 197 -4.13 9.90 -3.82
CA VAL A 197 -4.96 10.76 -2.98
C VAL A 197 -5.53 9.91 -1.85
N GLN A 198 -5.40 10.38 -0.62
CA GLN A 198 -5.91 9.67 0.56
C GLN A 198 -6.34 10.63 1.67
N ARG A 199 -7.18 10.15 2.59
CA ARG A 199 -7.52 10.93 3.79
C ARG A 199 -6.31 11.04 4.72
N ALA A 200 -6.19 12.21 5.38
CA ALA A 200 -5.17 12.44 6.40
C ALA A 200 -5.55 11.78 7.73
N GLU A 201 -6.79 11.89 8.16
CA GLU A 201 -7.30 11.31 9.40
C GLU A 201 -8.53 10.44 9.15
N GLN A 202 -8.63 9.32 9.88
CA GLN A 202 -9.72 8.33 9.74
C GLN A 202 -10.97 8.68 10.60
N ASN A 203 -11.22 9.95 10.87
CA ASN A 203 -12.36 10.36 11.68
C ASN A 203 -13.70 9.88 11.11
N ALA A 204 -14.63 9.50 11.99
CA ALA A 204 -15.99 9.21 11.60
C ALA A 204 -16.70 10.48 11.07
N PHE A 205 -17.78 10.28 10.32
CA PHE A 205 -18.62 11.39 9.93
C PHE A 205 -19.37 11.97 11.15
N GLU A 206 -19.47 13.28 11.23
CA GLU A 206 -20.27 13.98 12.27
C GLU A 206 -21.78 13.91 12.01
N SER A 207 -22.16 13.64 10.76
CA SER A 207 -23.55 13.51 10.34
C SER A 207 -24.21 12.28 10.96
N LYS A 208 -25.39 12.43 11.56
CA LYS A 208 -26.19 11.33 12.12
C LYS A 208 -26.51 10.22 11.10
N TRP A 209 -26.57 10.56 9.81
CA TRP A 209 -26.87 9.61 8.73
C TRP A 209 -25.69 8.73 8.34
N LEU A 210 -24.46 9.19 8.58
CA LEU A 210 -23.23 8.50 8.16
C LEU A 210 -22.34 8.10 9.34
N SER A 211 -22.64 8.57 10.57
CA SER A 211 -21.83 8.28 11.77
C SER A 211 -21.74 6.78 12.09
N TRP A 212 -22.71 5.99 11.66
CA TRP A 212 -22.70 4.53 11.81
C TRP A 212 -21.61 3.82 11.02
N ILE A 213 -21.04 4.47 9.99
CA ILE A 213 -19.90 3.95 9.22
C ILE A 213 -18.65 3.85 10.10
N GLY A 214 -18.59 4.67 11.17
CA GLY A 214 -17.44 4.75 12.06
C GLY A 214 -16.24 5.45 11.41
N PRO A 215 -15.04 5.28 11.96
CA PRO A 215 -13.80 5.69 11.32
C PRO A 215 -13.67 5.11 9.91
N TRP A 216 -13.21 5.93 8.96
CA TRP A 216 -13.11 5.52 7.58
C TRP A 216 -11.94 6.18 6.86
N GLN A 217 -11.41 5.48 5.87
CA GLN A 217 -10.33 5.95 5.02
C GLN A 217 -10.62 5.56 3.58
N TYR A 218 -10.16 6.38 2.64
CA TYR A 218 -9.98 5.96 1.26
C TYR A 218 -8.56 6.25 0.79
N GLN A 219 -8.14 5.49 -0.20
CA GLN A 219 -6.95 5.74 -0.99
C GLN A 219 -7.28 5.48 -2.46
N ALA A 220 -6.94 6.43 -3.32
CA ALA A 220 -7.06 6.30 -4.76
C ALA A 220 -5.72 6.63 -5.40
N PHE A 221 -5.28 5.85 -6.37
CA PHE A 221 -4.07 6.15 -7.13
C PHE A 221 -4.28 5.98 -8.63
N ALA A 222 -3.49 6.71 -9.38
CA ALA A 222 -3.34 6.55 -10.82
C ALA A 222 -1.85 6.66 -11.15
N GLY A 223 -1.32 5.64 -11.81
CA GLY A 223 0.09 5.55 -12.15
C GLY A 223 0.32 4.92 -13.51
N GLN A 224 1.56 4.89 -13.93
CA GLN A 224 2.00 4.31 -15.18
C GLN A 224 3.06 3.25 -14.91
N LEU A 225 2.91 2.08 -15.53
CA LEU A 225 3.91 1.02 -15.54
C LEU A 225 5.04 1.37 -16.49
N ASP A 226 6.21 0.80 -16.25
CA ASP A 226 7.37 1.02 -17.11
C ASP A 226 7.17 0.41 -18.51
N ASP A 227 7.90 0.95 -19.48
CA ASP A 227 7.81 0.63 -20.89
C ASP A 227 8.39 -0.75 -21.26
N TYR A 228 9.15 -1.39 -20.36
CA TYR A 228 9.63 -2.78 -20.59
C TYR A 228 8.52 -3.84 -20.51
N LYS A 229 7.33 -3.51 -20.00
CA LYS A 229 6.18 -4.42 -19.96
C LYS A 229 5.70 -4.78 -21.37
N ALA A 230 5.00 -5.92 -21.51
CA ALA A 230 4.47 -6.39 -22.78
C ALA A 230 3.62 -5.35 -23.50
N ILE A 231 2.95 -4.48 -22.76
CA ILE A 231 2.25 -3.30 -23.25
C ILE A 231 2.89 -2.06 -22.60
N PRO A 232 3.79 -1.37 -23.30
CA PRO A 232 4.39 -0.14 -22.82
C PRO A 232 3.34 0.91 -22.45
N ASP A 233 3.67 1.77 -21.48
CA ASP A 233 2.83 2.88 -21.03
C ASP A 233 1.47 2.48 -20.42
N THR A 234 1.26 1.22 -20.08
CA THR A 234 0.05 0.75 -19.38
C THR A 234 -0.21 1.59 -18.13
N LYS A 235 -1.45 2.02 -17.96
CA LYS A 235 -1.88 2.72 -16.74
C LYS A 235 -2.40 1.71 -15.71
N LEU A 236 -1.99 1.91 -14.46
CA LEU A 236 -2.51 1.18 -13.31
C LEU A 236 -3.25 2.16 -12.40
N LEU A 237 -4.54 1.90 -12.20
CA LEU A 237 -5.39 2.67 -11.32
C LEU A 237 -5.84 1.82 -10.15
N GLY A 238 -6.11 2.44 -9.02
CA GLY A 238 -6.64 1.72 -7.86
C GLY A 238 -7.48 2.59 -6.96
N LEU A 239 -8.45 1.96 -6.31
CA LEU A 239 -9.32 2.55 -5.31
C LEU A 239 -9.49 1.58 -4.16
N ARG A 240 -9.34 2.07 -2.94
CA ARG A 240 -9.62 1.36 -1.70
C ARG A 240 -10.46 2.21 -0.77
N LEU A 241 -11.39 1.57 -0.10
CA LEU A 241 -12.19 2.13 0.98
C LEU A 241 -12.11 1.19 2.18
N THR A 242 -11.86 1.73 3.37
CA THR A 242 -11.97 1.01 4.64
C THR A 242 -12.93 1.73 5.57
N VAL A 243 -13.70 0.97 6.34
CA VAL A 243 -14.67 1.47 7.32
C VAL A 243 -14.59 0.64 8.59
N GLN A 244 -14.85 1.26 9.74
CA GLN A 244 -14.90 0.60 11.05
C GLN A 244 -16.28 0.85 11.69
N PRO A 245 -17.34 0.15 11.22
CA PRO A 245 -18.70 0.39 11.71
C PRO A 245 -18.89 0.00 13.17
N LEU A 246 -18.01 -0.85 13.67
CA LEU A 246 -17.96 -1.30 15.07
C LEU A 246 -16.52 -1.22 15.58
N PRO A 247 -16.28 -0.98 16.88
CA PRO A 247 -14.92 -0.85 17.42
C PRO A 247 -14.02 -2.09 17.19
N TYR A 248 -14.63 -3.24 16.95
CA TYR A 248 -13.96 -4.51 16.75
C TYR A 248 -13.95 -5.00 15.30
N LEU A 249 -14.62 -4.31 14.39
CA LEU A 249 -14.77 -4.75 12.99
C LEU A 249 -14.30 -3.68 12.02
N GLU A 250 -13.29 -4.02 11.24
CA GLU A 250 -12.86 -3.27 10.07
C GLU A 250 -13.26 -4.04 8.81
N LEU A 251 -13.77 -3.33 7.83
CA LEU A 251 -14.13 -3.84 6.51
C LEU A 251 -13.40 -3.03 5.45
N GLY A 252 -12.84 -3.71 4.45
CA GLY A 252 -12.18 -3.11 3.30
C GLY A 252 -12.79 -3.55 1.98
N ALA A 253 -12.83 -2.65 1.02
CA ALA A 253 -13.14 -2.94 -0.38
C ALA A 253 -12.09 -2.29 -1.27
N SER A 254 -11.60 -3.03 -2.27
CA SER A 254 -10.52 -2.58 -3.14
C SER A 254 -10.79 -2.97 -4.58
N ARG A 255 -10.38 -2.13 -5.51
CA ARG A 255 -10.42 -2.42 -6.94
C ARG A 255 -9.21 -1.78 -7.61
N THR A 256 -8.61 -2.51 -8.53
CA THR A 256 -7.50 -2.02 -9.36
C THR A 256 -7.71 -2.44 -10.81
N PHE A 257 -7.23 -1.65 -11.75
CA PHE A 257 -7.29 -1.97 -13.17
C PHE A 257 -6.05 -1.54 -13.93
N GLN A 258 -5.53 -2.45 -14.75
CA GLN A 258 -4.61 -2.14 -15.84
C GLN A 258 -5.44 -1.76 -17.06
N ILE A 259 -5.13 -0.64 -17.69
CA ILE A 259 -5.87 -0.10 -18.85
C ILE A 259 -4.92 0.74 -19.70
N ASP A 260 -5.27 0.95 -20.97
CA ASP A 260 -4.50 1.78 -21.88
C ASP A 260 -3.09 1.19 -22.15
N GLY A 261 -2.22 1.95 -22.76
CA GLY A 261 -0.90 1.54 -23.19
C GLY A 261 -0.80 1.38 -24.69
N GLU A 262 0.39 1.05 -25.18
CA GLU A 262 0.66 0.98 -26.62
C GLU A 262 -0.23 -0.05 -27.31
N GLY A 263 -1.06 0.42 -28.27
CA GLY A 263 -1.98 -0.41 -29.03
C GLY A 263 -3.28 -0.80 -28.31
N GLN A 264 -3.50 -0.33 -27.07
CA GLN A 264 -4.71 -0.59 -26.30
C GLN A 264 -5.66 0.62 -26.27
N PRO A 265 -6.98 0.40 -26.04
CA PRO A 265 -7.94 1.50 -25.94
C PRO A 265 -7.67 2.40 -24.73
N GLY A 266 -7.39 3.69 -24.96
CA GLY A 266 -7.14 4.74 -23.94
C GLY A 266 -8.15 5.88 -24.02
N SER A 267 -9.34 5.70 -24.61
CA SER A 267 -10.35 6.74 -24.67
C SER A 267 -11.04 6.97 -23.33
N ALA A 268 -11.58 8.16 -23.11
CA ALA A 268 -12.38 8.45 -21.92
C ALA A 268 -13.55 7.48 -21.75
N LYS A 269 -14.10 6.98 -22.86
CA LYS A 269 -15.15 5.97 -22.86
C LYS A 269 -14.63 4.61 -22.39
N ALA A 270 -13.41 4.19 -22.80
CA ALA A 270 -12.79 2.96 -22.32
C ALA A 270 -12.58 3.00 -20.80
N TYR A 271 -12.03 4.10 -20.28
CA TYR A 271 -11.88 4.31 -18.82
C TYR A 271 -13.22 4.28 -18.09
N TRP A 272 -14.26 4.92 -18.64
CA TRP A 272 -15.58 4.91 -18.04
C TRP A 272 -16.20 3.49 -18.04
N ASN A 273 -16.08 2.77 -19.16
CA ASN A 273 -16.56 1.39 -19.26
C ASN A 273 -15.86 0.48 -18.25
N ALA A 274 -14.53 0.58 -18.15
CA ALA A 274 -13.75 -0.13 -17.15
C ALA A 274 -14.23 0.19 -15.71
N PHE A 275 -14.41 1.46 -15.42
CA PHE A 275 -14.87 1.89 -14.09
C PHE A 275 -16.25 1.33 -13.70
N ILE A 276 -17.19 1.25 -14.64
CA ILE A 276 -18.55 0.73 -14.40
C ILE A 276 -18.69 -0.78 -14.68
N GLY A 277 -17.59 -1.49 -15.01
CA GLY A 277 -17.60 -2.94 -15.28
C GLY A 277 -18.31 -3.32 -16.58
N LYS A 278 -18.22 -2.48 -17.61
CA LYS A 278 -18.80 -2.70 -18.95
C LYS A 278 -17.75 -2.94 -20.04
N ASP A 279 -16.54 -3.27 -19.66
CA ASP A 279 -15.44 -3.54 -20.58
C ASP A 279 -15.24 -5.04 -20.87
N ASN A 280 -16.05 -5.91 -20.27
CA ASN A 280 -16.10 -7.36 -20.52
C ASN A 280 -17.41 -7.79 -21.19
N GLU A 281 -17.89 -7.01 -22.17
CA GLU A 281 -19.10 -7.36 -22.93
C GLU A 281 -18.85 -8.47 -23.96
N CYS A 282 -17.62 -8.95 -24.08
CA CYS A 282 -17.19 -9.91 -25.09
C CYS A 282 -16.93 -11.28 -24.50
N ALA A 283 -17.70 -12.25 -24.94
CA ALA A 283 -17.61 -13.64 -24.46
C ALA A 283 -16.46 -14.46 -25.09
N ASP A 284 -15.70 -13.90 -26.04
CA ASP A 284 -14.63 -14.61 -26.73
C ASP A 284 -13.40 -13.73 -27.02
N SER A 285 -12.26 -14.39 -27.25
CA SER A 285 -10.97 -13.77 -27.55
C SER A 285 -10.89 -13.04 -28.91
N SER A 286 -11.97 -13.00 -29.67
CA SER A 286 -12.06 -12.29 -30.96
C SER A 286 -12.42 -10.81 -30.80
N CYS A 287 -12.83 -10.41 -29.62
CA CYS A 287 -13.17 -9.03 -29.32
C CYS A 287 -11.93 -8.16 -29.08
N THR A 288 -11.77 -7.22 -29.98
CA THR A 288 -10.77 -6.16 -29.85
C THR A 288 -11.47 -4.81 -29.69
N GLY A 289 -10.90 -3.89 -28.92
CA GLY A 289 -11.42 -2.54 -28.75
C GLY A 289 -12.02 -2.26 -27.38
N GLU A 290 -12.89 -1.25 -27.27
CA GLU A 290 -13.40 -0.69 -26.02
C GLU A 290 -14.23 -1.67 -25.16
N GLY A 291 -14.61 -2.82 -25.68
CA GLY A 291 -15.35 -3.87 -24.98
C GLY A 291 -14.49 -4.91 -24.25
N ASN A 292 -13.15 -4.83 -24.36
CA ASN A 292 -12.20 -5.67 -23.65
C ASN A 292 -10.91 -4.86 -23.44
N ALA A 293 -11.00 -3.81 -22.65
CA ALA A 293 -9.98 -2.77 -22.57
C ALA A 293 -9.13 -2.83 -21.31
N SER A 294 -9.51 -3.59 -20.30
CA SER A 294 -8.79 -3.58 -19.01
C SER A 294 -8.63 -4.97 -18.39
N ASN A 295 -7.62 -5.10 -17.52
CA ASN A 295 -7.49 -6.20 -16.59
C ASN A 295 -7.83 -5.69 -15.18
N GLN A 296 -8.75 -6.32 -14.49
CA GLN A 296 -9.28 -5.82 -13.23
C GLN A 296 -9.19 -6.86 -12.12
N LEU A 297 -8.79 -6.40 -10.94
CA LEU A 297 -8.94 -7.15 -9.69
C LEU A 297 -9.84 -6.37 -8.74
N ALA A 298 -10.78 -7.05 -8.14
CA ALA A 298 -11.62 -6.51 -7.07
C ALA A 298 -11.59 -7.43 -5.85
N GLY A 299 -11.72 -6.87 -4.67
CA GLY A 299 -11.66 -7.66 -3.46
C GLY A 299 -12.24 -6.98 -2.25
N PHE A 300 -12.51 -7.82 -1.25
CA PHE A 300 -12.96 -7.42 0.06
C PHE A 300 -12.01 -7.99 1.11
N ASP A 301 -11.86 -7.29 2.20
CA ASP A 301 -11.15 -7.77 3.37
C ASP A 301 -11.87 -7.37 4.65
N ALA A 302 -11.60 -8.12 5.70
CA ALA A 302 -12.15 -7.87 7.02
C ALA A 302 -11.10 -8.17 8.08
N ARG A 303 -11.11 -7.38 9.16
CA ARG A 303 -10.34 -7.63 10.38
C ARG A 303 -11.28 -7.56 11.58
N LEU A 304 -11.24 -8.58 12.42
CA LEU A 304 -12.01 -8.69 13.64
C LEU A 304 -11.06 -8.65 14.86
N ASN A 305 -11.09 -7.56 15.61
CA ASN A 305 -10.33 -7.41 16.84
C ASN A 305 -11.09 -8.07 18.03
N LEU A 306 -10.55 -9.15 18.55
CA LEU A 306 -11.19 -9.94 19.60
C LEU A 306 -11.12 -9.31 20.99
N ASN A 307 -10.26 -8.31 21.21
CA ASN A 307 -10.11 -7.70 22.52
C ASN A 307 -11.42 -7.02 22.97
N SER A 308 -12.08 -6.29 22.08
CA SER A 308 -13.34 -5.60 22.39
C SER A 308 -14.52 -6.56 22.61
N LEU A 309 -14.45 -7.77 22.09
CA LEU A 309 -15.51 -8.78 22.19
C LEU A 309 -15.28 -9.78 23.33
N LEU A 310 -14.05 -10.26 23.46
CA LEU A 310 -13.70 -11.42 24.28
C LEU A 310 -12.60 -11.11 25.30
N SER A 311 -12.09 -9.88 25.34
CA SER A 311 -10.90 -9.50 26.13
C SER A 311 -9.66 -10.34 25.77
N VAL A 312 -9.56 -10.81 24.54
CA VAL A 312 -8.41 -11.54 24.01
C VAL A 312 -7.65 -10.64 23.06
N PRO A 313 -6.37 -10.32 23.31
CA PRO A 313 -5.58 -9.40 22.48
C PRO A 313 -5.13 -10.08 21.17
N ALA A 314 -6.08 -10.46 20.36
CA ALA A 314 -5.89 -11.13 19.09
C ALA A 314 -6.81 -10.52 18.01
N SER A 315 -6.45 -10.68 16.75
CA SER A 315 -7.33 -10.37 15.63
C SER A 315 -7.39 -11.55 14.66
N LEU A 316 -8.56 -11.74 14.07
CA LEU A 316 -8.75 -12.58 12.90
C LEU A 316 -8.87 -11.68 11.68
N TYR A 317 -8.28 -12.07 10.56
CA TYR A 317 -8.41 -11.32 9.32
C TYR A 317 -8.51 -12.24 8.12
N ALA A 318 -9.17 -11.74 7.08
CA ALA A 318 -9.29 -12.43 5.82
C ALA A 318 -9.32 -11.42 4.67
N GLN A 319 -8.83 -11.85 3.50
CA GLN A 319 -8.94 -11.13 2.25
C GLN A 319 -9.44 -12.09 1.16
N TYR A 320 -10.34 -11.59 0.34
CA TYR A 320 -10.91 -12.27 -0.81
C TYR A 320 -10.75 -11.36 -2.03
N VAL A 321 -10.07 -11.83 -3.06
CA VAL A 321 -9.81 -11.08 -4.28
C VAL A 321 -10.07 -11.99 -5.48
N GLY A 322 -10.56 -11.43 -6.56
CA GLY A 322 -10.71 -12.13 -7.82
C GLY A 322 -10.79 -11.16 -8.99
N GLU A 323 -10.74 -11.71 -10.17
CA GLU A 323 -10.99 -10.99 -11.41
C GLU A 323 -12.47 -10.57 -11.52
N ASP A 324 -12.73 -9.36 -12.00
CA ASP A 324 -14.07 -8.77 -12.09
C ASP A 324 -14.73 -9.13 -13.42
N GLU A 325 -15.12 -10.41 -13.62
CA GLU A 325 -15.65 -10.85 -14.91
C GLU A 325 -17.11 -11.30 -14.91
N ALA A 326 -17.77 -11.48 -13.77
CA ALA A 326 -19.10 -12.08 -13.77
C ALA A 326 -20.11 -11.35 -12.88
N GLY A 327 -20.90 -10.47 -13.47
CA GLY A 327 -22.11 -9.96 -12.81
C GLY A 327 -21.87 -9.16 -11.53
N GLY A 328 -20.72 -8.50 -11.41
CA GLY A 328 -20.39 -7.63 -10.27
C GLY A 328 -19.82 -8.32 -9.04
N LEU A 329 -19.51 -9.61 -9.10
CA LEU A 329 -18.77 -10.34 -8.07
C LEU A 329 -17.46 -10.88 -8.63
N PRO A 330 -16.36 -10.84 -7.86
CA PRO A 330 -15.07 -11.36 -8.30
C PRO A 330 -15.16 -12.83 -8.72
N ALA A 331 -14.75 -13.12 -9.95
CA ALA A 331 -14.51 -14.47 -10.45
C ALA A 331 -13.05 -14.87 -10.20
N LYS A 332 -12.62 -16.10 -10.50
CA LYS A 332 -11.23 -16.57 -10.34
C LYS A 332 -10.63 -16.17 -8.97
N LYS A 333 -11.14 -16.74 -7.95
CA LYS A 333 -11.04 -16.32 -6.55
C LYS A 333 -9.71 -16.70 -5.92
N MET A 334 -9.13 -15.75 -5.18
CA MET A 334 -7.97 -15.93 -4.32
C MET A 334 -8.36 -15.62 -2.87
N TYR A 335 -7.70 -16.25 -1.92
CA TYR A 335 -8.01 -16.14 -0.51
C TYR A 335 -6.75 -15.95 0.32
N LEU A 336 -6.86 -15.13 1.35
CA LEU A 336 -5.89 -15.03 2.42
C LEU A 336 -6.65 -15.00 3.73
N ALA A 337 -6.18 -15.73 4.74
CA ALA A 337 -6.74 -15.67 6.08
C ALA A 337 -5.62 -15.82 7.12
N GLY A 338 -5.78 -15.14 8.24
CA GLY A 338 -4.79 -15.19 9.31
C GLY A 338 -5.35 -14.85 10.66
N ILE A 339 -4.51 -15.09 11.64
CA ILE A 339 -4.68 -14.70 13.04
C ILE A 339 -3.39 -14.06 13.53
N ASP A 340 -3.51 -12.99 14.27
CA ASP A 340 -2.41 -12.42 15.04
C ASP A 340 -2.80 -12.29 16.52
N TYR A 341 -1.79 -12.43 17.39
CA TYR A 341 -1.94 -12.34 18.83
C TYR A 341 -0.83 -11.48 19.41
N SER A 342 -1.21 -10.48 20.19
CA SER A 342 -0.31 -9.52 20.83
C SER A 342 -0.32 -9.68 22.34
N ALA A 343 0.85 -9.88 22.94
CA ALA A 343 0.97 -10.03 24.37
C ALA A 343 2.25 -9.36 24.90
N ASN A 344 2.51 -9.54 26.18
CA ASN A 344 3.78 -9.13 26.78
C ASN A 344 4.31 -10.26 27.68
N TYR A 345 5.63 -10.41 27.69
CA TYR A 345 6.32 -11.30 28.63
C TYR A 345 7.40 -10.50 29.34
N LYS A 346 7.32 -10.41 30.66
CA LYS A 346 8.26 -9.64 31.50
C LYS A 346 8.48 -8.20 30.99
N ASN A 347 7.41 -7.49 30.64
CA ASN A 347 7.41 -6.14 30.08
C ASN A 347 8.10 -6.02 28.70
N MET A 348 8.27 -7.10 27.97
CA MET A 348 8.63 -7.11 26.56
C MET A 348 7.38 -7.37 25.73
N PRO A 349 6.95 -6.43 24.88
CA PRO A 349 5.85 -6.65 23.96
C PRO A 349 6.28 -7.67 22.89
N TYR A 350 5.36 -8.52 22.46
CA TYR A 350 5.57 -9.42 21.32
C TYR A 350 4.27 -9.61 20.56
N GLN A 351 4.39 -9.91 19.29
CA GLN A 351 3.31 -10.34 18.41
C GLN A 351 3.70 -11.63 17.72
N VAL A 352 2.75 -12.53 17.58
CA VAL A 352 2.87 -13.74 16.77
C VAL A 352 1.68 -13.81 15.81
N TYR A 353 1.90 -14.33 14.63
CA TYR A 353 0.84 -14.53 13.65
C TYR A 353 0.98 -15.87 12.94
N ALA A 354 -0.13 -16.31 12.37
CA ALA A 354 -0.19 -17.41 11.43
C ALA A 354 -1.08 -17.00 10.26
N GLU A 355 -0.59 -17.20 9.05
CA GLU A 355 -1.24 -16.78 7.82
C GLU A 355 -1.27 -17.91 6.81
N TRP A 356 -2.35 -18.00 6.06
CA TRP A 356 -2.53 -18.90 4.93
C TRP A 356 -3.08 -18.11 3.76
N ALA A 357 -2.54 -18.38 2.58
CA ALA A 357 -3.02 -17.80 1.33
C ALA A 357 -3.13 -18.87 0.25
N ASP A 358 -4.13 -18.71 -0.61
CA ASP A 358 -4.33 -19.51 -1.81
C ASP A 358 -4.57 -18.57 -3.00
N THR A 359 -3.62 -18.55 -3.91
CA THR A 359 -3.66 -17.77 -5.16
C THR A 359 -3.93 -18.66 -6.37
N THR A 360 -4.18 -19.95 -6.15
CA THR A 360 -4.63 -20.86 -7.21
C THR A 360 -6.09 -20.55 -7.54
N THR A 361 -6.31 -19.89 -8.66
CA THR A 361 -7.66 -19.58 -9.12
C THR A 361 -8.42 -20.86 -9.48
N ASN A 362 -9.66 -21.00 -9.03
CA ASN A 362 -10.50 -22.19 -9.26
C ASN A 362 -10.53 -22.62 -10.73
N GLY A 363 -9.84 -23.70 -11.06
CA GLY A 363 -9.84 -24.31 -12.39
C GLY A 363 -8.45 -24.37 -13.02
N ASN A 364 -8.38 -24.76 -14.29
CA ASN A 364 -7.18 -25.21 -15.00
C ASN A 364 -6.21 -24.12 -15.43
N ALA A 365 -6.29 -22.90 -14.91
CA ALA A 365 -5.42 -21.79 -15.28
C ALA A 365 -4.75 -21.17 -14.04
N GLU A 366 -3.61 -21.71 -13.66
CA GLU A 366 -2.77 -21.17 -12.61
C GLU A 366 -2.30 -19.75 -12.95
N GLY A 367 -2.39 -18.83 -11.99
CA GLY A 367 -1.84 -17.46 -12.09
C GLY A 367 -2.60 -16.50 -12.99
N ILE A 368 -3.75 -16.86 -13.54
CA ILE A 368 -4.48 -16.04 -14.53
C ILE A 368 -4.93 -14.68 -13.95
N SER A 369 -5.17 -14.57 -12.65
CA SER A 369 -5.56 -13.31 -12.00
C SER A 369 -4.45 -12.26 -12.03
N TYR A 370 -3.19 -12.69 -12.06
CA TYR A 370 -2.03 -11.80 -12.14
C TYR A 370 -1.43 -11.74 -13.54
N ASN A 371 -1.75 -12.68 -14.40
CA ASN A 371 -1.21 -12.80 -15.74
C ASN A 371 -2.35 -12.83 -16.77
N HIS A 372 -2.78 -11.66 -17.19
CA HIS A 372 -3.91 -11.48 -18.09
C HIS A 372 -3.51 -11.74 -19.56
N HIS A 373 -4.43 -12.21 -20.38
CA HIS A 373 -4.16 -12.53 -21.79
C HIS A 373 -3.75 -11.32 -22.65
N ILE A 374 -4.08 -10.08 -22.25
CA ILE A 374 -3.62 -8.84 -22.88
C ILE A 374 -2.37 -8.33 -22.18
N TYR A 375 -2.44 -8.08 -20.85
CA TYR A 375 -1.37 -7.53 -20.04
C TYR A 375 -0.53 -8.68 -19.46
N THR A 376 0.27 -9.32 -20.29
CA THR A 376 0.92 -10.61 -20.01
C THR A 376 2.03 -10.59 -18.95
N ASP A 377 2.57 -9.42 -18.64
CA ASP A 377 3.69 -9.26 -17.68
C ASP A 377 3.24 -9.15 -16.23
N GLY A 378 2.14 -9.77 -15.89
CA GLY A 378 1.62 -9.72 -14.55
C GLY A 378 0.92 -8.42 -14.21
N TYR A 379 0.30 -8.42 -13.06
CA TYR A 379 -0.54 -7.34 -12.57
C TYR A 379 0.26 -6.23 -11.89
N TYR A 380 1.50 -6.51 -11.53
CA TYR A 380 2.35 -5.64 -10.76
C TYR A 380 3.46 -5.02 -11.62
N GLN A 381 3.96 -3.87 -11.17
CA GLN A 381 5.16 -3.27 -11.71
C GLN A 381 6.35 -4.19 -11.46
N HIS A 382 7.00 -4.67 -12.54
CA HIS A 382 8.14 -5.58 -12.48
C HIS A 382 7.91 -6.91 -11.72
N GLY A 383 6.66 -7.36 -11.58
CA GLY A 383 6.35 -8.58 -10.83
C GLY A 383 5.38 -9.50 -11.52
#